data_cc199d0dee0258e154d09034d123c928
#
_entry.id   cc199d0dee0258e154d09034d123c928
#
_cell.length_a   1.000
_cell.length_b   1.000
_cell.length_c   1.000
_cell.angle_alpha   90.00
_cell.angle_beta   90.00
_cell.angle_gamma   90.00
#
_symmetry.space_group_name_H-M   'P 1'
#
loop_
_entity.id
_entity.type
_entity.pdbx_description
1 polymer ?
#
loop_
_entity_poly.entity_id
_entity_poly.type
_entity_poly.pdbx_seq_one_letter_code
_entity_poly.pdbx_strand_id
1 'polypeptide(L)'
;FHSTSMYPEYFKIGGRWVLAEESRMDSSVVICEDGHLEVVENRNLKQGQKVILGRSEQCQEGIYVHNTGFETEETSEKEKFVFRQGRSRETSYARDYDNLLELLKYEKEHGNILWVMGPAFSFDHNARKAMQALVENGYAHGLMAGNALATHDLEGALLHTALGQDIYTQVSMPNGHYNHLDVINRVRRSGSIPQFIEDYKIDNGIIYSCVKKQVPFVLTGSIRDDGPMPEVIGDAYAGQRAMRQLVKKSTCVICLATMLHTIATGNMTPSFR
;
A
#
# COMPACT_ATOMS: atom_id res chain seq x y z
N PHE A 1 19.18 12.42 17.42
CA PHE A 1 19.10 10.99 17.04
C PHE A 1 19.51 10.80 15.59
N HIS A 2 19.93 9.57 15.24
CA HIS A 2 20.15 9.16 13.87
C HIS A 2 18.82 8.93 13.17
N SER A 3 18.69 9.42 11.94
CA SER A 3 17.52 9.17 11.09
C SER A 3 17.91 8.16 10.02
N THR A 4 17.18 7.08 9.95
CA THR A 4 17.47 5.98 9.03
C THR A 4 17.22 6.34 7.56
N SER A 5 18.01 5.73 6.67
CA SER A 5 17.91 5.82 5.21
C SER A 5 17.23 4.60 4.62
N MET A 6 17.28 4.48 3.30
CA MET A 6 16.81 3.29 2.56
C MET A 6 17.88 2.20 2.46
N TYR A 7 19.13 2.48 2.84
CA TYR A 7 20.25 1.57 2.70
C TYR A 7 20.41 0.66 3.92
N PRO A 8 21.16 -0.45 3.82
CA PRO A 8 21.57 -1.24 4.98
C PRO A 8 22.41 -0.40 5.94
N GLU A 9 22.03 -0.37 7.20
CA GLU A 9 22.69 0.40 8.23
C GLU A 9 23.17 -0.48 9.37
N TYR A 10 24.42 -0.28 9.73
CA TYR A 10 25.09 -1.04 10.79
C TYR A 10 25.46 -0.09 11.94
N PHE A 11 25.23 -0.57 13.15
CA PHE A 11 25.50 0.17 14.38
C PHE A 11 26.46 -0.60 15.27
N LYS A 12 27.43 0.10 15.83
CA LYS A 12 28.45 -0.50 16.73
C LYS A 12 27.92 -0.55 18.15
N ILE A 13 27.40 -1.71 18.57
CA ILE A 13 26.82 -1.95 19.89
C ILE A 13 27.74 -2.90 20.66
N GLY A 14 28.24 -2.49 21.84
CA GLY A 14 29.12 -3.33 22.66
C GLY A 14 30.39 -3.78 21.92
N GLY A 15 30.88 -2.98 20.98
CA GLY A 15 32.07 -3.29 20.18
C GLY A 15 31.81 -4.15 18.93
N ARG A 16 30.59 -4.60 18.68
CA ARG A 16 30.20 -5.39 17.50
C ARG A 16 29.30 -4.57 16.56
N TRP A 17 29.43 -4.81 15.26
CA TRP A 17 28.55 -4.25 14.26
C TRP A 17 27.29 -5.07 14.18
N VAL A 18 26.13 -4.42 14.31
CA VAL A 18 24.80 -5.02 14.26
C VAL A 18 24.02 -4.33 13.15
N LEU A 19 23.45 -5.13 12.25
CA LEU A 19 22.56 -4.64 11.19
C LEU A 19 21.20 -4.27 11.79
N ALA A 20 20.69 -3.11 11.40
CA ALA A 20 19.28 -2.77 11.65
C ALA A 20 18.40 -3.44 10.60
N GLU A 21 17.71 -4.49 11.00
CA GLU A 21 16.78 -5.22 10.14
C GLU A 21 15.46 -4.43 9.94
N GLU A 22 14.75 -4.72 8.87
CA GLU A 22 13.50 -4.02 8.49
C GLU A 22 13.64 -2.49 8.45
N SER A 23 14.83 -1.99 8.06
CA SER A 23 15.08 -0.55 7.96
C SER A 23 14.18 0.12 6.92
N ARG A 24 13.79 1.33 7.22
CA ARG A 24 12.99 2.21 6.36
C ARG A 24 13.34 3.66 6.66
N MET A 25 13.14 4.54 5.68
CA MET A 25 13.52 5.96 5.81
C MET A 25 12.81 6.66 6.98
N ASP A 26 13.46 7.71 7.48
CA ASP A 26 12.91 8.66 8.45
C ASP A 26 12.45 8.05 9.77
N SER A 27 13.16 7.04 10.23
CA SER A 27 12.90 6.35 11.49
C SER A 27 14.09 6.48 12.45
N SER A 28 13.89 6.12 13.71
CA SER A 28 14.95 6.00 14.71
C SER A 28 15.28 4.54 14.99
N VAL A 29 16.52 4.28 15.39
CA VAL A 29 16.95 2.94 15.80
C VAL A 29 16.97 2.88 17.33
N VAL A 30 16.22 1.94 17.86
CA VAL A 30 16.09 1.66 19.30
C VAL A 30 16.94 0.45 19.66
N ILE A 31 17.69 0.54 20.74
CA ILE A 31 18.42 -0.59 21.33
C ILE A 31 17.50 -1.26 22.35
N CYS A 32 17.08 -2.49 22.07
CA CYS A 32 16.24 -3.28 22.96
C CYS A 32 17.05 -3.88 24.14
N GLU A 33 16.36 -4.34 25.18
CA GLU A 33 17.02 -4.88 26.39
C GLU A 33 17.88 -6.12 26.12
N ASP A 34 17.50 -6.94 25.16
CA ASP A 34 18.23 -8.12 24.71
C ASP A 34 19.37 -7.79 23.73
N GLY A 35 19.55 -6.51 23.39
CA GLY A 35 20.63 -6.00 22.53
C GLY A 35 20.33 -6.04 21.03
N HIS A 36 19.11 -6.48 20.59
CA HIS A 36 18.72 -6.32 19.20
C HIS A 36 18.34 -4.88 18.87
N LEU A 37 18.37 -4.53 17.61
CA LEU A 37 17.99 -3.21 17.10
C LEU A 37 16.59 -3.26 16.50
N GLU A 38 15.74 -2.31 16.90
CA GLU A 38 14.41 -2.13 16.34
C GLU A 38 14.35 -0.77 15.63
N VAL A 39 13.89 -0.76 14.38
CA VAL A 39 13.64 0.48 13.65
C VAL A 39 12.23 0.95 13.94
N VAL A 40 12.11 2.12 14.56
CA VAL A 40 10.85 2.67 15.08
C VAL A 40 10.62 4.06 14.51
N GLU A 41 9.46 4.29 13.94
CA GLU A 41 9.09 5.64 13.50
C GLU A 41 9.06 6.60 14.70
N ASN A 42 9.56 7.82 14.48
CA ASN A 42 9.74 8.82 15.54
C ASN A 42 8.48 9.06 16.38
N ARG A 43 7.29 8.99 15.76
CA ARG A 43 5.98 9.12 16.44
C ARG A 43 5.62 7.96 17.36
N ASN A 44 6.26 6.82 17.21
CA ASN A 44 6.02 5.62 18.00
C ASN A 44 7.04 5.43 19.13
N LEU A 45 8.04 6.32 19.23
CA LEU A 45 9.02 6.29 20.31
C LEU A 45 8.34 6.51 21.68
N LYS A 46 8.82 5.77 22.68
CA LYS A 46 8.32 5.86 24.05
C LYS A 46 9.40 6.44 24.95
N GLN A 47 8.96 7.16 25.96
CA GLN A 47 9.88 7.66 27.00
C GLN A 47 10.65 6.52 27.66
N GLY A 48 11.96 6.66 27.79
CA GLY A 48 12.85 5.67 28.38
C GLY A 48 13.51 4.72 27.37
N GLN A 49 13.07 4.68 26.12
CA GLN A 49 13.77 3.92 25.09
C GLN A 49 15.16 4.51 24.78
N LYS A 50 16.13 3.64 24.55
CA LYS A 50 17.49 4.01 24.18
C LYS A 50 17.58 4.11 22.67
N VAL A 51 17.76 5.32 22.13
CA VAL A 51 17.89 5.57 20.68
C VAL A 51 19.34 5.83 20.30
N ILE A 52 19.71 5.43 19.09
CA ILE A 52 21.04 5.71 18.52
C ILE A 52 21.16 7.21 18.25
N LEU A 53 22.28 7.79 18.64
CA LEU A 53 22.66 9.18 18.37
C LEU A 53 23.87 9.21 17.42
N GLY A 54 23.91 10.20 16.55
CA GLY A 54 25.00 10.44 15.62
C GLY A 54 24.49 10.85 14.25
N ARG A 55 25.36 11.46 13.45
CA ARG A 55 25.07 11.88 12.07
C ARG A 55 26.19 11.54 11.10
N SER A 56 27.31 11.02 11.62
CA SER A 56 28.42 10.57 10.81
C SER A 56 28.20 9.12 10.40
N GLU A 57 28.03 8.89 9.11
CA GLU A 57 27.59 7.62 8.52
C GLU A 57 28.76 6.75 8.03
N GLN A 58 29.99 7.18 8.26
CA GLN A 58 31.23 6.54 7.79
C GLN A 58 32.07 5.99 8.96
N CYS A 59 31.40 5.32 9.90
CA CYS A 59 31.98 4.64 11.07
C CYS A 59 32.49 5.53 12.22
N GLN A 60 32.66 6.83 12.06
CA GLN A 60 33.29 7.71 13.07
C GLN A 60 32.51 7.72 14.40
N GLU A 61 31.20 7.70 14.34
CA GLU A 61 30.30 7.69 15.52
C GLU A 61 29.71 6.29 15.77
N GLY A 62 30.28 5.23 15.17
CA GLY A 62 29.76 3.88 15.30
C GLY A 62 28.49 3.63 14.46
N ILE A 63 28.29 4.41 13.44
CA ILE A 63 27.22 4.28 12.44
C ILE A 63 27.89 4.07 11.08
N TYR A 64 27.42 3.06 10.35
CA TYR A 64 27.85 2.81 8.99
C TYR A 64 26.64 2.59 8.10
N VAL A 65 26.44 3.46 7.11
CA VAL A 65 25.42 3.35 6.08
C VAL A 65 26.06 2.79 4.82
N HIS A 66 25.62 1.60 4.40
CA HIS A 66 26.15 0.92 3.22
C HIS A 66 25.41 1.42 1.96
N ASN A 67 25.71 2.62 1.52
CA ASN A 67 25.05 3.31 0.42
C ASN A 67 25.21 2.64 -0.96
N THR A 68 26.17 1.71 -1.09
CA THR A 68 26.35 0.86 -2.28
C THR A 68 25.79 -0.56 -2.10
N GLY A 69 25.07 -0.81 -1.00
CA GLY A 69 24.61 -2.15 -0.62
C GLY A 69 23.66 -2.82 -1.61
N PHE A 70 23.09 -2.07 -2.54
CA PHE A 70 22.20 -2.58 -3.60
C PHE A 70 22.84 -2.56 -5.00
N GLU A 71 24.09 -2.13 -5.10
CA GLU A 71 24.82 -2.16 -6.36
C GLU A 71 25.26 -3.59 -6.67
N THR A 72 24.98 -4.07 -7.88
CA THR A 72 25.54 -5.28 -8.44
C THR A 72 26.67 -4.91 -9.41
N GLU A 73 27.65 -5.79 -9.62
CA GLU A 73 28.78 -5.55 -10.55
C GLU A 73 28.30 -5.17 -11.97
N GLU A 74 27.09 -5.62 -12.36
CA GLU A 74 26.47 -5.27 -13.63
C GLU A 74 25.84 -3.87 -13.66
N THR A 75 25.48 -3.30 -12.50
CA THR A 75 24.86 -1.97 -12.40
C THR A 75 25.90 -0.85 -12.36
N SER A 76 27.07 -1.07 -11.80
CA SER A 76 28.11 -0.05 -11.64
C SER A 76 28.67 0.51 -12.97
N GLU A 77 28.64 -0.26 -14.05
CA GLU A 77 29.05 0.22 -15.38
C GLU A 77 27.92 0.89 -16.20
N LYS A 78 26.64 0.63 -15.86
CA LYS A 78 25.50 1.09 -16.63
C LYS A 78 24.81 2.36 -16.08
N GLU A 79 25.08 2.74 -14.85
CA GLU A 79 24.39 3.89 -14.20
C GLU A 79 25.10 5.25 -14.38
N LYS A 80 26.17 5.32 -15.15
CA LYS A 80 26.69 6.64 -15.55
C LYS A 80 25.69 7.34 -16.49
N PHE A 81 24.76 8.08 -15.92
CA PHE A 81 23.84 8.98 -16.62
C PHE A 81 22.87 8.32 -17.61
N VAL A 82 21.97 7.48 -17.11
CA VAL A 82 20.76 7.11 -17.84
C VAL A 82 19.61 8.10 -17.57
N PHE A 83 19.89 9.38 -17.57
CA PHE A 83 18.86 10.37 -17.83
C PHE A 83 18.50 10.27 -19.31
N ARG A 84 17.34 9.62 -19.63
CA ARG A 84 16.71 9.54 -20.95
C ARG A 84 17.15 8.44 -21.93
N GLN A 85 17.71 7.32 -21.47
CA GLN A 85 17.48 6.08 -22.20
C GLN A 85 16.25 5.34 -21.67
N GLY A 86 15.48 6.03 -20.79
CA GLY A 86 14.14 5.60 -20.45
C GLY A 86 13.29 5.51 -21.70
N ARG A 87 12.59 4.41 -21.84
CA ARG A 87 11.69 4.07 -22.94
C ARG A 87 10.86 5.27 -23.34
N SER A 88 10.86 5.60 -24.62
CA SER A 88 9.94 6.60 -25.20
C SER A 88 8.50 6.23 -24.81
N ARG A 89 7.63 7.22 -24.60
CA ARG A 89 6.18 6.99 -24.47
C ARG A 89 5.58 6.24 -25.66
N GLU A 90 6.28 6.23 -26.78
CA GLU A 90 5.92 5.55 -28.02
C GLU A 90 6.47 4.11 -28.09
N THR A 91 7.20 3.65 -27.05
CA THR A 91 7.71 2.28 -26.99
C THR A 91 6.60 1.31 -26.63
N SER A 92 6.54 0.18 -27.31
CA SER A 92 5.63 -0.92 -26.95
C SER A 92 5.96 -1.47 -25.55
N TYR A 93 4.99 -1.46 -24.66
CA TYR A 93 5.10 -2.05 -23.30
C TYR A 93 4.72 -3.54 -23.27
N ALA A 94 4.52 -4.19 -24.41
CA ALA A 94 4.05 -5.58 -24.46
C ALA A 94 4.95 -6.51 -23.63
N ARG A 95 6.27 -6.36 -23.78
CA ARG A 95 7.24 -7.16 -23.02
C ARG A 95 7.18 -6.90 -21.51
N ASP A 96 6.85 -5.66 -21.10
CA ASP A 96 6.71 -5.34 -19.68
C ASP A 96 5.45 -5.97 -19.09
N TYR A 97 4.37 -6.02 -19.86
CA TYR A 97 3.16 -6.72 -19.45
C TYR A 97 3.38 -8.23 -19.35
N ASP A 98 4.15 -8.81 -20.27
CA ASP A 98 4.52 -10.23 -20.20
C ASP A 98 5.36 -10.52 -18.93
N ASN A 99 6.36 -9.68 -18.64
CA ASN A 99 7.17 -9.80 -17.43
C ASN A 99 6.32 -9.62 -16.16
N LEU A 100 5.39 -8.67 -16.15
CA LEU A 100 4.46 -8.48 -15.05
C LEU A 100 3.55 -9.69 -14.86
N LEU A 101 3.06 -10.26 -15.96
CA LEU A 101 2.22 -11.46 -15.90
C LEU A 101 2.97 -12.65 -15.30
N GLU A 102 4.21 -12.87 -15.70
CA GLU A 102 5.04 -13.94 -15.14
C GLU A 102 5.35 -13.71 -13.66
N LEU A 103 5.66 -12.46 -13.26
CA LEU A 103 5.81 -12.09 -11.85
C LEU A 103 4.53 -12.40 -11.06
N LEU A 104 3.37 -11.97 -11.55
CA LEU A 104 2.09 -12.21 -10.86
C LEU A 104 1.76 -13.70 -10.74
N LYS A 105 2.05 -14.50 -11.76
CA LYS A 105 1.88 -15.96 -11.68
C LYS A 105 2.76 -16.58 -10.62
N TYR A 106 4.02 -16.16 -10.56
CA TYR A 106 4.95 -16.65 -9.54
C TYR A 106 4.50 -16.26 -8.14
N GLU A 107 4.18 -14.98 -7.93
CA GLU A 107 3.78 -14.42 -6.64
C GLU A 107 2.42 -14.97 -6.14
N LYS A 108 1.55 -15.35 -7.05
CA LYS A 108 0.29 -16.01 -6.69
C LYS A 108 0.51 -17.31 -5.92
N GLU A 109 1.51 -18.10 -6.30
CA GLU A 109 1.76 -19.42 -5.75
C GLU A 109 2.82 -19.42 -4.63
N HIS A 110 3.76 -18.49 -4.67
CA HIS A 110 4.94 -18.51 -3.80
C HIS A 110 5.05 -17.28 -2.89
N GLY A 111 4.27 -16.24 -3.16
CA GLY A 111 4.38 -14.95 -2.50
C GLY A 111 3.09 -14.44 -1.89
N ASN A 112 3.05 -13.12 -1.71
CA ASN A 112 1.91 -12.41 -1.16
C ASN A 112 1.75 -11.05 -1.87
N ILE A 113 0.77 -10.97 -2.78
CA ILE A 113 0.52 -9.78 -3.59
C ILE A 113 -0.40 -8.83 -2.83
N LEU A 114 0.09 -7.63 -2.56
CA LEU A 114 -0.65 -6.54 -1.92
C LEU A 114 -0.98 -5.46 -2.93
N TRP A 115 -2.26 -5.15 -3.08
CA TRP A 115 -2.75 -4.08 -3.95
C TRP A 115 -3.00 -2.81 -3.14
N VAL A 116 -2.49 -1.68 -3.61
CA VAL A 116 -2.69 -0.34 -3.04
C VAL A 116 -3.41 0.51 -4.08
N MET A 117 -4.68 0.83 -3.82
CA MET A 117 -5.56 1.33 -4.86
C MET A 117 -6.23 2.65 -4.49
N GLY A 118 -6.29 3.57 -5.45
CA GLY A 118 -7.06 4.80 -5.35
C GLY A 118 -8.46 4.70 -5.96
N PRO A 119 -9.35 5.66 -5.68
CA PRO A 119 -10.76 5.62 -6.07
C PRO A 119 -10.99 5.66 -7.59
N ALA A 120 -10.09 6.27 -8.34
CA ALA A 120 -10.24 6.36 -9.80
C ALA A 120 -10.33 5.00 -10.48
N PHE A 121 -9.78 3.95 -9.87
CA PHE A 121 -9.84 2.59 -10.40
C PHE A 121 -11.26 2.00 -10.35
N SER A 122 -12.11 2.49 -9.45
CA SER A 122 -13.52 2.06 -9.32
C SER A 122 -14.49 2.81 -10.23
N PHE A 123 -14.03 3.85 -10.96
CA PHE A 123 -14.90 4.67 -11.81
C PHE A 123 -15.20 4.04 -13.18
N ASP A 124 -14.46 3.02 -13.56
CA ASP A 124 -14.59 2.33 -14.84
C ASP A 124 -15.01 0.87 -14.64
N HIS A 125 -16.05 0.47 -15.38
CA HIS A 125 -16.59 -0.90 -15.30
C HIS A 125 -15.54 -1.96 -15.63
N ASN A 126 -14.74 -1.75 -16.67
CA ASN A 126 -13.74 -2.74 -17.11
C ASN A 126 -12.61 -2.87 -16.08
N ALA A 127 -12.16 -1.76 -15.50
CA ALA A 127 -11.16 -1.77 -14.43
C ALA A 127 -11.67 -2.53 -13.19
N ARG A 128 -12.92 -2.25 -12.76
CA ARG A 128 -13.57 -2.98 -11.66
C ARG A 128 -13.65 -4.48 -11.95
N LYS A 129 -14.13 -4.86 -13.13
CA LYS A 129 -14.27 -6.26 -13.55
C LYS A 129 -12.91 -6.97 -13.64
N ALA A 130 -11.88 -6.30 -14.14
CA ALA A 130 -10.54 -6.86 -14.20
C ALA A 130 -9.99 -7.11 -12.79
N MET A 131 -10.14 -6.16 -11.87
CA MET A 131 -9.67 -6.33 -10.49
C MET A 131 -10.47 -7.41 -9.74
N GLN A 132 -11.78 -7.45 -9.92
CA GLN A 132 -12.61 -8.54 -9.40
C GLN A 132 -12.07 -9.90 -9.87
N ALA A 133 -11.78 -10.05 -11.16
CA ALA A 133 -11.22 -11.30 -11.71
C ALA A 133 -9.85 -11.63 -11.10
N LEU A 134 -8.98 -10.65 -10.87
CA LEU A 134 -7.70 -10.86 -10.19
C LEU A 134 -7.90 -11.37 -8.75
N VAL A 135 -8.80 -10.77 -7.99
CA VAL A 135 -9.14 -11.23 -6.62
C VAL A 135 -9.73 -12.64 -6.65
N GLU A 136 -10.71 -12.89 -7.51
CA GLU A 136 -11.40 -14.17 -7.59
C GLU A 136 -10.48 -15.33 -8.00
N ASN A 137 -9.45 -15.04 -8.80
CA ASN A 137 -8.47 -16.01 -9.27
C ASN A 137 -7.20 -16.09 -8.39
N GLY A 138 -7.19 -15.45 -7.22
CA GLY A 138 -6.11 -15.58 -6.24
C GLY A 138 -4.87 -14.73 -6.52
N TYR A 139 -4.98 -13.67 -7.33
CA TYR A 139 -3.92 -12.71 -7.58
C TYR A 139 -3.94 -11.51 -6.63
N ALA A 140 -4.71 -11.59 -5.54
CA ALA A 140 -4.73 -10.58 -4.49
C ALA A 140 -4.74 -11.28 -3.12
N HIS A 141 -3.75 -10.99 -2.29
CA HIS A 141 -3.61 -11.50 -0.93
C HIS A 141 -3.92 -10.43 0.11
N GLY A 142 -4.01 -9.18 -0.31
CA GLY A 142 -4.41 -8.04 0.50
C GLY A 142 -4.74 -6.82 -0.35
N LEU A 143 -5.57 -5.94 0.19
CA LEU A 143 -5.94 -4.67 -0.42
C LEU A 143 -5.77 -3.53 0.59
N MET A 144 -5.14 -2.45 0.18
CA MET A 144 -5.09 -1.19 0.93
C MET A 144 -5.72 -0.08 0.10
N ALA A 145 -6.66 0.63 0.67
CA ALA A 145 -7.35 1.71 -0.01
C ALA A 145 -7.90 2.75 0.99
N GLY A 146 -8.49 3.82 0.45
CA GLY A 146 -9.27 4.77 1.21
C GLY A 146 -10.76 4.45 1.20
N ASN A 147 -11.51 5.12 2.08
CA ASN A 147 -12.97 5.08 2.08
C ASN A 147 -13.58 5.32 0.69
N ALA A 148 -13.01 6.24 -0.08
CA ALA A 148 -13.52 6.62 -1.39
C ALA A 148 -13.51 5.46 -2.41
N LEU A 149 -12.47 4.61 -2.43
CA LEU A 149 -12.47 3.45 -3.34
C LEU A 149 -13.62 2.52 -3.01
N ALA A 150 -13.79 2.15 -1.74
CA ALA A 150 -14.84 1.23 -1.34
C ALA A 150 -16.24 1.83 -1.55
N THR A 151 -16.41 3.14 -1.27
CA THR A 151 -17.67 3.85 -1.52
C THR A 151 -18.07 3.76 -2.99
N HIS A 152 -17.17 4.14 -3.90
CA HIS A 152 -17.49 4.19 -5.32
C HIS A 152 -17.54 2.80 -5.97
N ASP A 153 -16.82 1.82 -5.44
CA ASP A 153 -16.94 0.44 -5.88
C ASP A 153 -18.33 -0.15 -5.53
N LEU A 154 -18.80 0.09 -4.30
CA LEU A 154 -20.13 -0.34 -3.86
C LEU A 154 -21.25 0.48 -4.52
N GLU A 155 -21.00 1.77 -4.81
CA GLU A 155 -21.90 2.60 -5.62
C GLU A 155 -22.06 2.01 -7.04
N GLY A 156 -20.93 1.67 -7.66
CA GLY A 156 -20.92 1.01 -8.96
C GLY A 156 -21.65 -0.33 -8.97
N ALA A 157 -21.54 -1.11 -7.90
CA ALA A 157 -22.21 -2.40 -7.77
C ALA A 157 -23.74 -2.26 -7.59
N LEU A 158 -24.20 -1.27 -6.81
CA LEU A 158 -25.61 -1.10 -6.45
C LEU A 158 -26.38 -0.22 -7.44
N LEU A 159 -25.77 0.87 -7.89
CA LEU A 159 -26.43 1.96 -8.62
C LEU A 159 -25.86 2.18 -10.03
N HIS A 160 -24.84 1.42 -10.41
CA HIS A 160 -24.13 1.52 -11.71
C HIS A 160 -23.50 2.89 -11.96
N THR A 161 -23.21 3.64 -10.89
CA THR A 161 -22.55 4.94 -10.96
C THR A 161 -21.31 4.98 -10.07
N ALA A 162 -20.38 5.90 -10.38
CA ALA A 162 -19.29 6.27 -9.52
C ALA A 162 -19.13 7.80 -9.56
N LEU A 163 -19.12 8.45 -8.40
CA LEU A 163 -19.24 9.92 -8.31
C LEU A 163 -20.45 10.47 -9.14
N GLY A 164 -21.53 9.71 -9.20
CA GLY A 164 -22.71 10.09 -9.95
C GLY A 164 -22.60 10.00 -11.48
N GLN A 165 -21.50 9.47 -12.01
CA GLN A 165 -21.36 9.16 -13.42
C GLN A 165 -21.64 7.68 -13.66
N ASP A 166 -22.32 7.36 -14.73
CA ASP A 166 -22.52 5.99 -15.18
C ASP A 166 -21.17 5.31 -15.46
N ILE A 167 -20.94 4.12 -14.87
CA ILE A 167 -19.64 3.42 -14.96
C ILE A 167 -19.34 2.83 -16.33
N TYR A 168 -20.33 2.73 -17.23
CA TYR A 168 -20.17 2.20 -18.58
C TYR A 168 -19.94 3.31 -19.62
N THR A 169 -20.66 4.41 -19.49
CA THR A 169 -20.69 5.50 -20.48
C THR A 169 -19.90 6.73 -20.04
N GLN A 170 -19.56 6.84 -18.75
CA GLN A 170 -18.93 8.00 -18.12
C GLN A 170 -19.76 9.28 -18.21
N VAL A 171 -21.05 9.16 -18.48
CA VAL A 171 -21.98 10.29 -18.55
C VAL A 171 -22.56 10.57 -17.16
N SER A 172 -22.65 11.84 -16.79
CA SER A 172 -23.28 12.26 -15.53
C SER A 172 -24.76 11.91 -15.49
N MET A 173 -25.18 11.24 -14.44
CA MET A 173 -26.57 10.84 -14.23
C MET A 173 -27.35 11.95 -13.51
N PRO A 174 -28.63 12.14 -13.82
CA PRO A 174 -29.47 13.06 -13.07
C PRO A 174 -29.47 12.72 -11.58
N ASN A 175 -29.20 13.71 -10.72
CA ASN A 175 -29.06 13.54 -9.26
C ASN A 175 -27.98 12.53 -8.82
N GLY A 176 -27.08 12.13 -9.71
CA GLY A 176 -26.06 11.14 -9.43
C GLY A 176 -25.13 11.50 -8.27
N HIS A 177 -24.96 12.80 -7.98
CA HIS A 177 -24.15 13.29 -6.85
C HIS A 177 -24.66 12.83 -5.47
N TYR A 178 -25.91 12.37 -5.35
CA TYR A 178 -26.42 11.78 -4.11
C TYR A 178 -26.05 10.30 -3.94
N ASN A 179 -25.70 9.59 -5.01
CA ASN A 179 -25.59 8.14 -5.01
C ASN A 179 -24.56 7.62 -4.02
N HIS A 180 -23.37 8.23 -3.96
CA HIS A 180 -22.33 7.82 -3.01
C HIS A 180 -22.76 8.05 -1.56
N LEU A 181 -23.48 9.14 -1.25
CA LEU A 181 -24.02 9.41 0.09
C LEU A 181 -25.08 8.37 0.47
N ASP A 182 -25.94 8.00 -0.48
CA ASP A 182 -26.95 6.97 -0.28
C ASP A 182 -26.30 5.61 0.03
N VAL A 183 -25.25 5.25 -0.68
CA VAL A 183 -24.52 4.01 -0.43
C VAL A 183 -23.86 4.03 0.95
N ILE A 184 -23.16 5.10 1.33
CA ILE A 184 -22.58 5.25 2.66
C ILE A 184 -23.65 5.06 3.75
N ASN A 185 -24.81 5.70 3.59
CA ASN A 185 -25.90 5.62 4.55
C ASN A 185 -26.51 4.21 4.63
N ARG A 186 -26.61 3.49 3.51
CA ARG A 186 -27.08 2.11 3.48
C ARG A 186 -26.10 1.15 4.12
N VAL A 187 -24.80 1.28 3.85
CA VAL A 187 -23.74 0.49 4.53
C VAL A 187 -23.79 0.73 6.04
N ARG A 188 -23.89 1.99 6.47
CA ARG A 188 -24.04 2.33 7.89
C ARG A 188 -25.29 1.73 8.54
N ARG A 189 -26.39 1.68 7.81
CA ARG A 189 -27.65 1.06 8.29
C ARG A 189 -27.49 -0.45 8.44
N SER A 190 -26.81 -1.11 7.52
CA SER A 190 -26.50 -2.54 7.61
C SER A 190 -25.46 -2.84 8.71
N GLY A 191 -24.68 -1.83 9.14
CA GLY A 191 -23.73 -1.96 10.24
C GLY A 191 -22.34 -2.47 9.82
N SER A 192 -22.21 -3.06 8.63
CA SER A 192 -20.93 -3.50 8.06
C SER A 192 -21.02 -3.65 6.54
N ILE A 193 -19.88 -3.61 5.86
CA ILE A 193 -19.78 -3.87 4.42
C ILE A 193 -20.24 -5.31 4.08
N PRO A 194 -19.78 -6.35 4.77
CA PRO A 194 -20.29 -7.71 4.51
C PRO A 194 -21.80 -7.82 4.64
N GLN A 195 -22.40 -7.25 5.69
CA GLN A 195 -23.86 -7.27 5.87
C GLN A 195 -24.59 -6.48 4.79
N PHE A 196 -24.04 -5.35 4.35
CA PHE A 196 -24.60 -4.59 3.22
C PHE A 196 -24.60 -5.42 1.93
N ILE A 197 -23.53 -6.16 1.65
CA ILE A 197 -23.42 -7.05 0.50
C ILE A 197 -24.55 -8.09 0.51
N GLU A 198 -24.85 -8.66 1.66
CA GLU A 198 -25.94 -9.63 1.83
C GLU A 198 -27.32 -8.98 1.71
N ASP A 199 -27.57 -7.89 2.43
CA ASP A 199 -28.86 -7.19 2.48
C ASP A 199 -29.31 -6.71 1.09
N TYR A 200 -28.36 -6.22 0.29
CA TYR A 200 -28.63 -5.64 -1.03
C TYR A 200 -28.31 -6.60 -2.19
N LYS A 201 -27.89 -7.84 -1.88
CA LYS A 201 -27.54 -8.89 -2.86
C LYS A 201 -26.50 -8.42 -3.87
N ILE A 202 -25.47 -7.73 -3.38
CA ILE A 202 -24.36 -7.29 -4.21
C ILE A 202 -23.61 -8.52 -4.73
N ASP A 203 -23.37 -8.60 -6.03
CA ASP A 203 -22.79 -9.75 -6.71
C ASP A 203 -21.53 -9.43 -7.53
N ASN A 204 -21.08 -8.19 -7.52
CA ASN A 204 -19.93 -7.73 -8.29
C ASN A 204 -19.14 -6.63 -7.56
N GLY A 205 -17.91 -6.42 -8.00
CA GLY A 205 -17.04 -5.35 -7.53
C GLY A 205 -15.80 -5.85 -6.79
N ILE A 206 -14.91 -4.92 -6.54
CA ILE A 206 -13.61 -5.16 -5.91
C ILE A 206 -13.81 -5.58 -4.46
N ILE A 207 -14.56 -4.78 -3.71
CA ILE A 207 -14.81 -5.02 -2.27
C ILE A 207 -15.67 -6.28 -2.07
N TYR A 208 -16.67 -6.48 -2.93
CA TYR A 208 -17.45 -7.71 -2.93
C TYR A 208 -16.56 -8.95 -3.08
N SER A 209 -15.65 -8.95 -4.06
CA SER A 209 -14.77 -10.09 -4.30
C SER A 209 -13.80 -10.31 -3.14
N CYS A 210 -13.29 -9.23 -2.51
CA CYS A 210 -12.46 -9.34 -1.31
C CYS A 210 -13.22 -9.99 -0.15
N VAL A 211 -14.46 -9.57 0.12
CA VAL A 211 -15.30 -10.17 1.15
C VAL A 211 -15.58 -11.64 0.85
N LYS A 212 -16.02 -11.96 -0.37
CA LYS A 212 -16.35 -13.33 -0.79
C LYS A 212 -15.16 -14.28 -0.74
N LYS A 213 -13.97 -13.82 -1.10
CA LYS A 213 -12.74 -14.61 -1.11
C LYS A 213 -11.95 -14.51 0.21
N GLN A 214 -12.46 -13.78 1.20
CA GLN A 214 -11.80 -13.55 2.48
C GLN A 214 -10.41 -12.92 2.34
N VAL A 215 -10.20 -12.11 1.32
CA VAL A 215 -8.99 -11.33 1.13
C VAL A 215 -9.01 -10.17 2.13
N PRO A 216 -8.02 -10.05 3.01
CA PRO A 216 -7.98 -8.96 3.98
C PRO A 216 -7.83 -7.61 3.28
N PHE A 217 -8.59 -6.62 3.74
CA PHE A 217 -8.45 -5.26 3.25
C PHE A 217 -8.39 -4.26 4.41
N VAL A 218 -7.66 -3.18 4.20
CA VAL A 218 -7.58 -2.04 5.11
C VAL A 218 -8.05 -0.80 4.39
N LEU A 219 -9.10 -0.20 4.93
CA LEU A 219 -9.64 1.07 4.46
C LEU A 219 -9.30 2.18 5.46
N THR A 220 -8.75 3.28 4.97
CA THR A 220 -8.43 4.45 5.82
C THR A 220 -9.26 5.65 5.44
N GLY A 221 -9.60 6.46 6.43
CA GLY A 221 -10.28 7.72 6.23
C GLY A 221 -9.37 8.81 5.68
N SER A 222 -9.98 9.87 5.15
CA SER A 222 -9.31 11.08 4.73
C SER A 222 -10.12 12.31 5.11
N ILE A 223 -9.49 13.48 5.05
CA ILE A 223 -10.17 14.76 5.32
C ILE A 223 -11.20 15.14 4.22
N ARG A 224 -11.28 14.36 3.15
CA ARG A 224 -12.24 14.55 2.04
C ARG A 224 -13.44 13.60 2.09
N ASP A 225 -13.51 12.73 3.09
CA ASP A 225 -14.60 11.75 3.17
C ASP A 225 -15.91 12.42 3.54
N ASP A 226 -16.97 12.06 2.83
CA ASP A 226 -18.36 12.46 3.11
C ASP A 226 -18.97 11.62 4.24
N GLY A 227 -18.16 10.94 4.97
CA GLY A 227 -18.47 10.05 6.08
C GLY A 227 -17.89 8.66 5.88
N PRO A 228 -17.21 8.13 6.89
CA PRO A 228 -16.60 6.81 6.80
C PRO A 228 -17.66 5.72 6.91
N MET A 229 -17.45 4.62 6.17
CA MET A 229 -18.16 3.37 6.39
C MET A 229 -17.65 2.67 7.68
N PRO A 230 -18.39 1.69 8.24
CA PRO A 230 -18.05 1.07 9.52
C PRO A 230 -16.62 0.50 9.59
N GLU A 231 -16.12 -0.10 8.51
CA GLU A 231 -14.78 -0.69 8.46
C GLU A 231 -13.66 0.31 8.23
N VAL A 232 -13.97 1.58 8.01
CA VAL A 232 -12.96 2.60 7.72
C VAL A 232 -12.29 3.08 9.00
N ILE A 233 -10.98 2.98 9.05
CA ILE A 233 -10.18 3.46 10.17
C ILE A 233 -9.97 4.97 10.02
N GLY A 234 -10.62 5.75 10.89
CA GLY A 234 -10.56 7.22 10.87
C GLY A 234 -9.29 7.82 11.48
N ASP A 235 -8.66 7.13 12.42
CA ASP A 235 -7.37 7.54 12.99
C ASP A 235 -6.21 7.20 12.05
N ALA A 236 -5.45 8.22 11.63
CA ALA A 236 -4.38 8.04 10.65
C ALA A 236 -3.27 7.09 11.13
N TYR A 237 -2.93 7.13 12.40
CA TYR A 237 -1.88 6.26 12.93
C TYR A 237 -2.37 4.83 13.15
N ALA A 238 -3.62 4.65 13.56
CA ALA A 238 -4.23 3.34 13.61
C ALA A 238 -4.32 2.71 12.21
N GLY A 239 -4.74 3.50 11.21
CA GLY A 239 -4.77 3.10 9.81
C GLY A 239 -3.40 2.66 9.30
N GLN A 240 -2.37 3.45 9.57
CA GLN A 240 -1.00 3.12 9.19
C GLN A 240 -0.49 1.84 9.88
N ARG A 241 -0.81 1.64 11.16
CA ARG A 241 -0.46 0.38 11.85
C ARG A 241 -1.14 -0.83 11.22
N ALA A 242 -2.43 -0.70 10.85
CA ALA A 242 -3.16 -1.77 10.17
C ALA A 242 -2.57 -2.07 8.78
N MET A 243 -2.28 -1.03 7.98
CA MET A 243 -1.62 -1.17 6.68
C MET A 243 -0.27 -1.87 6.79
N ARG A 244 0.55 -1.51 7.80
CA ARG A 244 1.85 -2.15 8.03
C ARG A 244 1.74 -3.66 8.27
N GLN A 245 0.68 -4.15 8.90
CA GLN A 245 0.49 -5.58 9.08
C GLN A 245 0.31 -6.33 7.75
N LEU A 246 -0.28 -5.68 6.74
CA LEU A 246 -0.37 -6.24 5.39
C LEU A 246 0.98 -6.15 4.68
N VAL A 247 1.65 -4.98 4.74
CA VAL A 247 2.97 -4.77 4.13
C VAL A 247 4.01 -5.77 4.64
N LYS A 248 4.01 -6.05 5.95
CA LYS A 248 4.94 -7.04 6.53
C LYS A 248 4.81 -8.45 5.94
N LYS A 249 3.67 -8.81 5.42
CA LYS A 249 3.41 -10.12 4.82
C LYS A 249 3.64 -10.13 3.31
N SER A 250 3.66 -8.95 2.67
CA SER A 250 3.71 -8.85 1.21
C SER A 250 5.13 -9.09 0.67
N THR A 251 5.21 -9.79 -0.44
CA THR A 251 6.42 -9.98 -1.25
C THR A 251 6.36 -9.13 -2.52
N CYS A 252 5.15 -8.83 -2.98
CA CYS A 252 4.90 -7.97 -4.14
C CYS A 252 3.87 -6.91 -3.78
N VAL A 253 4.15 -5.64 -4.07
CA VAL A 253 3.24 -4.52 -3.85
C VAL A 253 2.95 -3.82 -5.15
N ILE A 254 1.67 -3.69 -5.51
CA ILE A 254 1.22 -3.03 -6.73
C ILE A 254 0.37 -1.82 -6.36
N CYS A 255 0.82 -0.64 -6.76
CA CYS A 255 0.14 0.63 -6.49
C CYS A 255 -0.56 1.15 -7.75
N LEU A 256 -1.86 1.44 -7.66
CA LEU A 256 -2.68 1.90 -8.77
C LEU A 256 -3.51 3.12 -8.38
N ALA A 257 -3.46 4.16 -9.21
CA ALA A 257 -4.36 5.33 -9.15
C ALA A 257 -4.38 6.06 -7.78
N THR A 258 -3.28 6.01 -7.01
CA THR A 258 -3.13 6.76 -5.75
C THR A 258 -1.69 7.20 -5.54
N MET A 259 -1.49 8.47 -5.26
CA MET A 259 -0.17 9.01 -4.90
C MET A 259 0.07 8.89 -3.39
N LEU A 260 -0.88 9.35 -2.59
CA LEU A 260 -0.72 9.44 -1.13
C LEU A 260 -0.51 8.06 -0.48
N HIS A 261 -1.35 7.09 -0.82
CA HIS A 261 -1.22 5.73 -0.28
C HIS A 261 0.04 5.02 -0.81
N THR A 262 0.46 5.30 -2.05
CA THR A 262 1.72 4.78 -2.61
C THR A 262 2.92 5.28 -1.81
N ILE A 263 3.00 6.59 -1.56
CA ILE A 263 4.08 7.19 -0.75
C ILE A 263 4.04 6.63 0.68
N ALA A 264 2.87 6.59 1.30
CA ALA A 264 2.71 6.05 2.65
C ALA A 264 3.13 4.57 2.72
N THR A 265 2.81 3.78 1.71
CA THR A 265 3.22 2.38 1.62
C THR A 265 4.73 2.25 1.48
N GLY A 266 5.35 3.05 0.61
CA GLY A 266 6.81 3.10 0.47
C GLY A 266 7.52 3.41 1.79
N ASN A 267 6.99 4.36 2.56
CA ASN A 267 7.53 4.71 3.89
C ASN A 267 7.35 3.59 4.95
N MET A 268 6.41 2.68 4.73
CA MET A 268 6.17 1.53 5.63
C MET A 268 6.90 0.26 5.19
N THR A 269 7.36 0.22 3.95
CA THR A 269 8.01 -0.96 3.37
C THR A 269 9.50 -0.94 3.74
N PRO A 270 10.03 -2.02 4.33
CA PRO A 270 11.47 -2.15 4.55
C PRO A 270 12.22 -2.12 3.22
N SER A 271 13.37 -1.46 3.19
CA SER A 271 14.22 -1.39 1.98
C SER A 271 14.85 -2.75 1.64
N PHE A 272 15.01 -3.60 2.64
CA PHE A 272 15.54 -4.97 2.49
C PHE A 272 14.99 -5.86 3.61
N ARG A 273 15.07 -7.17 3.41
CA ARG A 273 14.72 -8.21 4.39
C ARG A 273 15.77 -9.29 4.43
#